data_c05a17713c0c46c0fb7a451cb5660a92
#
_entry.id   c05a17713c0c46c0fb7a451cb5660a92
#
_cell.length_a   1.000
_cell.length_b   1.000
_cell.length_c   1.000
_cell.angle_alpha   90.00
_cell.angle_beta   90.00
_cell.angle_gamma   90.00
#
_symmetry.space_group_name_H-M   'P 1'
#
loop_
_entity.id
_entity.type
_entity.pdbx_description
1 polymer ?
#
loop_
_entity_poly.entity_id
_entity_poly.type
_entity_poly.pdbx_seq_one_letter_code
_entity_poly.pdbx_strand_id
1 'polypeptide(L)'
;MAMNKTKKLTTVAMLFALAIVLSFAESMVMPMFALPPGVKLGLGNVVVMYCMVYLGYSSAFQVTLLKGFFSFLTRGFTAGVLSTMGGLFSITIMFILIKLLKDKVNYYTLSVFGALFHNLGQLAGISIMFANTAPLAYLPVLTVSAVVMGLVTGATLKVVIPALKRL
;
A
#
# COMPACT_ATOMS: atom_id res chain seq x y z
N MET A 1 0.73 20.43 17.56
CA MET A 1 0.23 21.59 16.77
C MET A 1 -0.59 21.02 15.60
N ALA A 2 -1.89 21.29 15.54
CA ALA A 2 -2.74 20.78 14.46
C ALA A 2 -2.31 21.43 13.14
N MET A 3 -1.99 20.62 12.13
CA MET A 3 -1.67 21.14 10.78
C MET A 3 -2.88 21.92 10.22
N ASN A 4 -2.62 23.10 9.66
CA ASN A 4 -3.62 23.87 8.93
C ASN A 4 -4.18 23.01 7.77
N LYS A 5 -5.49 23.14 7.47
CA LYS A 5 -6.17 22.36 6.42
C LYS A 5 -5.45 22.43 5.06
N THR A 6 -5.00 23.63 4.68
CA THR A 6 -4.25 23.84 3.42
C THR A 6 -2.91 23.08 3.43
N LYS A 7 -2.14 23.17 4.52
CA LYS A 7 -0.87 22.45 4.66
C LYS A 7 -1.08 20.94 4.58
N LYS A 8 -2.12 20.43 5.25
CA LYS A 8 -2.46 18.99 5.18
C LYS A 8 -2.79 18.56 3.77
N LEU A 9 -3.58 19.33 3.02
CA LEU A 9 -3.94 19.03 1.64
C LEU A 9 -2.71 19.01 0.73
N THR A 10 -1.84 20.01 0.85
CA THR A 10 -0.58 20.08 0.08
C THR A 10 0.31 18.87 0.37
N THR A 11 0.48 18.52 1.65
CA THR A 11 1.28 17.34 2.03
C THR A 11 0.69 16.06 1.46
N VAL A 12 -0.63 15.86 1.51
CA VAL A 12 -1.30 14.68 0.93
C VAL A 12 -1.10 14.63 -0.58
N ALA A 13 -1.19 15.78 -1.28
CA ALA A 13 -0.96 15.85 -2.73
C ALA A 13 0.49 15.51 -3.10
N MET A 14 1.48 16.01 -2.35
CA MET A 14 2.89 15.68 -2.56
C MET A 14 3.18 14.20 -2.30
N LEU A 15 2.60 13.65 -1.22
CA LEU A 15 2.73 12.23 -0.89
C LEU A 15 2.03 11.34 -1.95
N PHE A 16 0.89 11.76 -2.47
CA PHE A 16 0.25 11.06 -3.58
C PHE A 16 1.16 11.05 -4.83
N ALA A 17 1.72 12.18 -5.22
CA ALA A 17 2.65 12.26 -6.36
C ALA A 17 3.86 11.32 -6.14
N LEU A 18 4.44 11.33 -4.94
CA LEU A 18 5.53 10.43 -4.58
C LEU A 18 5.12 8.96 -4.67
N ALA A 19 3.93 8.60 -4.18
CA ALA A 19 3.40 7.24 -4.25
C ALA A 19 3.25 6.76 -5.70
N ILE A 20 2.83 7.63 -6.62
CA ILE A 20 2.74 7.33 -8.05
C ILE A 20 4.11 7.11 -8.65
N VAL A 21 5.06 8.03 -8.42
CA VAL A 21 6.44 7.91 -8.94
C VAL A 21 7.08 6.60 -8.47
N LEU A 22 6.97 6.28 -7.18
CA LEU A 22 7.51 5.04 -6.63
C LEU A 22 6.83 3.80 -7.19
N SER A 23 5.50 3.82 -7.37
CA SER A 23 4.77 2.71 -7.99
C SER A 23 5.13 2.52 -9.46
N PHE A 24 5.39 3.62 -10.17
CA PHE A 24 5.84 3.57 -11.56
C PHE A 24 7.26 3.03 -11.66
N ALA A 25 8.20 3.55 -10.87
CA ALA A 25 9.57 3.05 -10.81
C ALA A 25 9.61 1.55 -10.47
N GLU A 26 8.80 1.13 -9.49
CA GLU A 26 8.62 -0.28 -9.14
C GLU A 26 8.19 -1.11 -10.36
N SER A 27 7.20 -0.64 -11.13
CA SER A 27 6.68 -1.37 -12.29
C SER A 27 7.70 -1.53 -13.42
N MET A 28 8.70 -0.65 -13.51
CA MET A 28 9.80 -0.75 -14.47
C MET A 28 10.88 -1.74 -14.01
N VAL A 29 11.13 -1.81 -12.70
CA VAL A 29 12.24 -2.60 -12.15
C VAL A 29 11.81 -4.04 -11.85
N MET A 30 10.58 -4.26 -11.39
CA MET A 30 10.10 -5.60 -10.97
C MET A 30 10.21 -6.70 -12.04
N PRO A 31 9.93 -6.46 -13.33
CA PRO A 31 10.08 -7.49 -14.35
C PRO A 31 11.51 -8.05 -14.47
N MET A 32 12.53 -7.27 -14.08
CA MET A 32 13.93 -7.69 -14.13
C MET A 32 14.28 -8.79 -13.13
N PHE A 33 13.46 -8.95 -12.07
CA PHE A 33 13.70 -9.97 -11.02
C PHE A 33 13.02 -11.30 -11.29
N ALA A 34 12.30 -11.45 -12.41
CA ALA A 34 11.58 -12.69 -12.80
C ALA A 34 10.71 -13.26 -11.65
N LEU A 35 10.11 -12.40 -10.84
CA LEU A 35 9.27 -12.79 -9.72
C LEU A 35 7.90 -13.28 -10.20
N PRO A 36 7.22 -14.13 -9.40
CA PRO A 36 5.88 -14.60 -9.74
C PRO A 36 4.91 -13.43 -9.99
N PRO A 37 3.95 -13.58 -10.92
CA PRO A 37 2.94 -12.55 -11.19
C PRO A 37 2.24 -12.09 -9.91
N GLY A 38 2.01 -10.79 -9.77
CA GLY A 38 1.35 -10.21 -8.60
C GLY A 38 2.29 -9.84 -7.44
N VAL A 39 3.52 -10.38 -7.41
CA VAL A 39 4.52 -9.99 -6.40
C VAL A 39 5.03 -8.59 -6.71
N LYS A 40 5.03 -7.72 -5.69
CA LYS A 40 5.49 -6.32 -5.78
C LYS A 40 6.27 -5.94 -4.53
N LEU A 41 7.27 -5.06 -4.67
CA LEU A 41 8.01 -4.49 -3.53
C LEU A 41 7.10 -3.63 -2.63
N GLY A 42 6.08 -3.01 -3.21
CA GLY A 42 5.15 -2.17 -2.48
C GLY A 42 5.72 -0.78 -2.14
N LEU A 43 6.64 -0.25 -2.95
CA LEU A 43 7.24 1.06 -2.71
C LEU A 43 6.19 2.17 -2.60
N GLY A 44 5.17 2.16 -3.46
CA GLY A 44 4.05 3.09 -3.33
C GLY A 44 3.21 2.89 -2.06
N ASN A 45 3.26 1.72 -1.42
CA ASN A 45 2.58 1.45 -0.15
C ASN A 45 3.39 1.96 1.07
N VAL A 46 4.71 2.17 0.93
CA VAL A 46 5.53 2.88 1.94
C VAL A 46 4.91 4.25 2.25
N VAL A 47 4.50 4.97 1.21
CA VAL A 47 3.88 6.30 1.36
C VAL A 47 2.52 6.21 2.04
N VAL A 48 1.69 5.22 1.67
CA VAL A 48 0.39 4.98 2.30
C VAL A 48 0.56 4.66 3.79
N MET A 49 1.56 3.84 4.13
CA MET A 49 1.88 3.49 5.51
C MET A 49 2.39 4.74 6.29
N TYR A 50 3.21 5.58 5.67
CA TYR A 50 3.61 6.87 6.25
C TYR A 50 2.39 7.76 6.54
N CYS A 51 1.47 7.89 5.56
CA CYS A 51 0.23 8.65 5.77
C CYS A 51 -0.58 8.08 6.94
N MET A 52 -0.70 6.75 7.05
CA MET A 52 -1.43 6.10 8.14
C MET A 52 -0.85 6.45 9.51
N VAL A 53 0.48 6.37 9.66
CA VAL A 53 1.17 6.54 10.94
C VAL A 53 1.23 8.02 11.36
N TYR A 54 1.50 8.95 10.43
CA TYR A 54 1.79 10.34 10.75
C TYR A 54 0.66 11.33 10.46
N LEU A 55 -0.19 11.05 9.46
CA LEU A 55 -1.29 11.92 9.05
C LEU A 55 -2.68 11.34 9.38
N GLY A 56 -2.71 10.07 9.79
CA GLY A 56 -3.91 9.36 10.18
C GLY A 56 -4.67 8.72 9.02
N TYR A 57 -5.72 7.95 9.39
CA TYR A 57 -6.52 7.14 8.49
C TYR A 57 -7.09 7.89 7.30
N SER A 58 -7.65 9.10 7.53
CA SER A 58 -8.27 9.91 6.46
C SER A 58 -7.29 10.24 5.32
N SER A 59 -6.05 10.58 5.66
CA SER A 59 -5.01 10.89 4.66
C SER A 59 -4.56 9.62 3.91
N ALA A 60 -4.37 8.51 4.63
CA ALA A 60 -4.06 7.22 4.02
C ALA A 60 -5.17 6.76 3.07
N PHE A 61 -6.43 6.94 3.46
CA PHE A 61 -7.60 6.62 2.64
C PHE A 61 -7.62 7.45 1.34
N GLN A 62 -7.40 8.78 1.45
CA GLN A 62 -7.34 9.66 0.28
C GLN A 62 -6.25 9.23 -0.70
N VAL A 63 -5.02 9.00 -0.22
CA VAL A 63 -3.91 8.55 -1.07
C VAL A 63 -4.20 7.19 -1.70
N THR A 64 -4.83 6.27 -0.96
CA THR A 64 -5.22 4.94 -1.47
C THR A 64 -6.22 5.04 -2.61
N LEU A 65 -7.28 5.85 -2.44
CA LEU A 65 -8.29 6.06 -3.50
C LEU A 65 -7.68 6.74 -4.73
N LEU A 66 -6.88 7.77 -4.53
CA LEU A 66 -6.21 8.46 -5.63
C LEU A 66 -5.25 7.53 -6.40
N LYS A 67 -4.52 6.65 -5.70
CA LYS A 67 -3.69 5.60 -6.32
C LYS A 67 -4.52 4.62 -7.15
N GLY A 68 -5.65 4.18 -6.61
CA GLY A 68 -6.57 3.29 -7.31
C GLY A 68 -7.11 3.93 -8.58
N PHE A 69 -7.56 5.17 -8.48
CA PHE A 69 -8.04 5.95 -9.63
C PHE A 69 -6.94 6.18 -10.68
N PHE A 70 -5.73 6.53 -10.26
CA PHE A 70 -4.60 6.66 -11.17
C PHE A 70 -4.26 5.32 -11.87
N SER A 71 -4.30 4.21 -11.13
CA SER A 71 -4.10 2.88 -11.72
C SER A 71 -5.18 2.52 -12.72
N PHE A 72 -6.43 2.95 -12.49
CA PHE A 72 -7.52 2.80 -13.43
C PHE A 72 -7.25 3.54 -14.73
N LEU A 73 -6.82 4.81 -14.66
CA LEU A 73 -6.54 5.64 -15.83
C LEU A 73 -5.34 5.13 -16.65
N THR A 74 -4.30 4.64 -15.98
CA THR A 74 -3.03 4.31 -16.64
C THR A 74 -2.89 2.86 -17.04
N ARG A 75 -3.54 1.93 -16.32
CA ARG A 75 -3.39 0.48 -16.49
C ARG A 75 -4.73 -0.26 -16.67
N GLY A 76 -5.83 0.50 -16.77
CA GLY A 76 -7.17 -0.03 -17.04
C GLY A 76 -7.94 -0.46 -15.80
N PHE A 77 -9.18 -0.89 -16.04
CA PHE A 77 -10.20 -1.16 -15.02
C PHE A 77 -9.73 -2.19 -13.97
N THR A 78 -9.22 -3.34 -14.41
CA THR A 78 -8.75 -4.41 -13.53
C THR A 78 -7.67 -3.91 -12.57
N ALA A 79 -6.68 -3.17 -13.08
CA ALA A 79 -5.60 -2.63 -12.24
C ALA A 79 -6.12 -1.61 -11.21
N GLY A 80 -7.11 -0.81 -11.59
CA GLY A 80 -7.78 0.12 -10.68
C GLY A 80 -8.51 -0.59 -9.55
N VAL A 81 -9.31 -1.61 -9.86
CA VAL A 81 -10.02 -2.43 -8.87
C VAL A 81 -9.03 -3.10 -7.90
N LEU A 82 -8.01 -3.78 -8.43
CA LEU A 82 -7.02 -4.45 -7.60
C LEU A 82 -6.25 -3.47 -6.70
N SER A 83 -5.86 -2.32 -7.23
CA SER A 83 -5.14 -1.29 -6.46
C SER A 83 -6.00 -0.74 -5.33
N THR A 84 -7.29 -0.49 -5.61
CA THR A 84 -8.23 0.05 -4.63
C THR A 84 -8.57 -0.98 -3.56
N MET A 85 -8.98 -2.19 -3.94
CA MET A 85 -9.35 -3.26 -3.01
C MET A 85 -8.16 -3.65 -2.13
N GLY A 86 -7.00 -3.90 -2.73
CA GLY A 86 -5.78 -4.19 -1.98
C GLY A 86 -5.41 -3.07 -1.02
N GLY A 87 -5.47 -1.81 -1.48
CA GLY A 87 -5.19 -0.65 -0.64
C GLY A 87 -6.15 -0.51 0.53
N LEU A 88 -7.46 -0.65 0.31
CA LEU A 88 -8.48 -0.55 1.36
C LEU A 88 -8.30 -1.63 2.43
N PHE A 89 -8.08 -2.88 2.04
CA PHE A 89 -7.79 -3.96 2.99
C PHE A 89 -6.52 -3.68 3.80
N SER A 90 -5.47 -3.20 3.12
CA SER A 90 -4.20 -2.85 3.76
C SER A 90 -4.37 -1.75 4.82
N ILE A 91 -5.00 -0.62 4.48
CA ILE A 91 -5.18 0.48 5.43
C ILE A 91 -6.12 0.12 6.59
N THR A 92 -7.11 -0.73 6.33
CA THR A 92 -8.04 -1.19 7.37
C THR A 92 -7.32 -2.02 8.42
N ILE A 93 -6.51 -3.02 8.01
CA ILE A 93 -5.75 -3.82 8.98
C ILE A 93 -4.70 -2.98 9.71
N MET A 94 -4.00 -2.08 9.01
CA MET A 94 -3.03 -1.19 9.65
C MET A 94 -3.69 -0.31 10.71
N PHE A 95 -4.88 0.23 10.44
CA PHE A 95 -5.65 1.02 11.39
C PHE A 95 -6.08 0.21 12.62
N ILE A 96 -6.55 -1.03 12.40
CA ILE A 96 -6.92 -1.94 13.48
C ILE A 96 -5.70 -2.24 14.36
N LEU A 97 -4.56 -2.59 13.75
CA LEU A 97 -3.33 -2.88 14.47
C LEU A 97 -2.84 -1.68 15.30
N ILE A 98 -2.87 -0.48 14.75
CA ILE A 98 -2.50 0.74 15.48
C ILE A 98 -3.42 0.95 16.69
N LYS A 99 -4.72 0.75 16.52
CA LYS A 99 -5.67 0.87 17.65
C LYS A 99 -5.50 -0.19 18.73
N LEU A 100 -5.25 -1.44 18.33
CA LEU A 100 -5.14 -2.56 19.27
C LEU A 100 -3.79 -2.58 20.00
N LEU A 101 -2.70 -2.38 19.27
CA LEU A 101 -1.33 -2.53 19.79
C LEU A 101 -0.75 -1.21 20.31
N LYS A 102 -1.35 -0.07 19.96
CA LYS A 102 -0.91 1.28 20.37
C LYS A 102 0.61 1.45 20.22
N ASP A 103 1.31 1.75 21.31
CA ASP A 103 2.76 2.01 21.32
C ASP A 103 3.63 0.77 21.05
N LYS A 104 3.05 -0.43 21.04
CA LYS A 104 3.76 -1.68 20.73
C LYS A 104 3.86 -1.99 19.24
N VAL A 105 3.18 -1.22 18.38
CA VAL A 105 3.25 -1.39 16.93
C VAL A 105 4.61 -0.96 16.41
N ASN A 106 5.28 -1.85 15.70
CA ASN A 106 6.47 -1.50 14.93
C ASN A 106 6.19 -1.45 13.42
N TYR A 107 7.06 -0.77 12.67
CA TYR A 107 6.91 -0.61 11.22
C TYR A 107 6.94 -1.92 10.46
N TYR A 108 7.69 -2.93 10.92
CA TYR A 108 7.76 -4.24 10.29
C TYR A 108 6.44 -5.00 10.42
N THR A 109 5.85 -5.04 11.63
CA THR A 109 4.54 -5.65 11.86
C THR A 109 3.48 -4.97 10.99
N LEU A 110 3.47 -3.64 11.00
CA LEU A 110 2.49 -2.87 10.22
C LEU A 110 2.63 -3.14 8.72
N SER A 111 3.86 -3.21 8.23
CA SER A 111 4.15 -3.45 6.82
C SER A 111 3.82 -4.86 6.37
N VAL A 112 4.20 -5.88 7.16
CA VAL A 112 3.93 -7.28 6.82
C VAL A 112 2.43 -7.55 6.79
N PHE A 113 1.69 -7.14 7.82
CA PHE A 113 0.23 -7.29 7.82
C PHE A 113 -0.44 -6.43 6.74
N GLY A 114 0.05 -5.21 6.51
CA GLY A 114 -0.40 -4.36 5.42
C GLY A 114 -0.23 -5.02 4.05
N ALA A 115 0.92 -5.66 3.79
CA ALA A 115 1.19 -6.39 2.55
C ALA A 115 0.34 -7.65 2.41
N LEU A 116 0.17 -8.44 3.49
CA LEU A 116 -0.70 -9.62 3.51
C LEU A 116 -2.13 -9.27 3.15
N PHE A 117 -2.69 -8.28 3.82
CA PHE A 117 -4.08 -7.86 3.57
C PHE A 117 -4.22 -7.13 2.23
N HIS A 118 -3.18 -6.46 1.75
CA HIS A 118 -3.17 -5.91 0.39
C HIS A 118 -3.34 -7.01 -0.65
N ASN A 119 -2.57 -8.09 -0.54
CA ASN A 119 -2.68 -9.23 -1.45
C ASN A 119 -4.03 -9.95 -1.31
N LEU A 120 -4.55 -10.11 -0.09
CA LEU A 120 -5.91 -10.65 0.13
C LEU A 120 -6.97 -9.79 -0.55
N GLY A 121 -6.89 -8.46 -0.40
CA GLY A 121 -7.82 -7.53 -1.06
C GLY A 121 -7.74 -7.60 -2.59
N GLN A 122 -6.53 -7.79 -3.15
CA GLN A 122 -6.37 -7.99 -4.60
C GLN A 122 -7.01 -9.31 -5.05
N LEU A 123 -6.77 -10.42 -4.35
CA LEU A 123 -7.36 -11.71 -4.67
C LEU A 123 -8.89 -11.68 -4.54
N ALA A 124 -9.41 -11.05 -3.49
CA ALA A 124 -10.85 -10.84 -3.33
C ALA A 124 -11.42 -10.01 -4.50
N GLY A 125 -10.75 -8.91 -4.85
CA GLY A 125 -11.18 -8.05 -5.95
C GLY A 125 -11.25 -8.78 -7.29
N ILE A 126 -10.24 -9.58 -7.63
CA ILE A 126 -10.23 -10.34 -8.89
C ILE A 126 -11.25 -11.48 -8.86
N SER A 127 -11.41 -12.15 -7.71
CA SER A 127 -12.39 -13.22 -7.56
C SER A 127 -13.83 -12.72 -7.71
N ILE A 128 -14.15 -11.57 -7.15
CA ILE A 128 -15.46 -10.92 -7.30
C ILE A 128 -15.67 -10.48 -8.75
N MET A 129 -14.66 -9.87 -9.37
CA MET A 129 -14.74 -9.32 -10.71
C MET A 129 -15.00 -10.39 -11.77
N PHE A 130 -14.42 -11.56 -11.64
CA PHE A 130 -14.57 -12.68 -12.57
C PHE A 130 -15.55 -13.76 -12.08
N ALA A 131 -16.21 -13.54 -10.94
CA ALA A 131 -17.09 -14.52 -10.30
C ALA A 131 -16.43 -15.93 -10.19
N ASN A 132 -15.12 -15.96 -9.89
CA ASN A 132 -14.32 -17.16 -9.88
C ASN A 132 -13.36 -17.17 -8.68
N THR A 133 -13.30 -18.28 -7.95
CA THR A 133 -12.43 -18.45 -6.78
C THR A 133 -11.03 -19.03 -7.12
N ALA A 134 -10.78 -19.41 -8.36
CA ALA A 134 -9.48 -19.93 -8.78
C ALA A 134 -8.28 -19.04 -8.42
N PRO A 135 -8.38 -17.68 -8.46
CA PRO A 135 -7.28 -16.83 -8.02
C PRO A 135 -6.87 -17.04 -6.56
N LEU A 136 -7.77 -17.53 -5.69
CA LEU A 136 -7.45 -17.82 -4.28
C LEU A 136 -6.42 -18.93 -4.12
N ALA A 137 -6.29 -19.84 -5.10
CA ALA A 137 -5.25 -20.87 -5.10
C ALA A 137 -3.83 -20.27 -5.11
N TYR A 138 -3.69 -19.00 -5.53
CA TYR A 138 -2.41 -18.29 -5.54
C TYR A 138 -2.05 -17.66 -4.17
N LEU A 139 -2.95 -17.75 -3.20
CA LEU A 139 -2.79 -17.18 -1.85
C LEU A 139 -1.49 -17.62 -1.14
N PRO A 140 -1.05 -18.92 -1.17
CA PRO A 140 0.19 -19.32 -0.51
C PRO A 140 1.42 -18.58 -1.05
N VAL A 141 1.51 -18.44 -2.38
CA VAL A 141 2.62 -17.72 -3.04
C VAL A 141 2.64 -16.25 -2.63
N LEU A 142 1.48 -15.59 -2.68
CA LEU A 142 1.36 -14.19 -2.29
C LEU A 142 1.57 -13.97 -0.78
N THR A 143 1.25 -14.95 0.07
CA THR A 143 1.50 -14.87 1.51
C THR A 143 3.00 -14.86 1.80
N VAL A 144 3.76 -15.79 1.24
CA VAL A 144 5.22 -15.83 1.39
C VAL A 144 5.83 -14.53 0.86
N SER A 145 5.42 -14.11 -0.33
CA SER A 145 5.88 -12.85 -0.93
C SER A 145 5.57 -11.64 -0.06
N ALA A 146 4.37 -11.58 0.54
CA ALA A 146 3.95 -10.47 1.39
C ALA A 146 4.80 -10.35 2.67
N VAL A 147 5.21 -11.49 3.25
CA VAL A 147 6.12 -11.46 4.42
C VAL A 147 7.47 -10.89 4.01
N VAL A 148 8.09 -11.41 2.97
CA VAL A 148 9.41 -10.95 2.49
C VAL A 148 9.35 -9.47 2.08
N MET A 149 8.42 -9.12 1.20
CA MET A 149 8.30 -7.75 0.69
C MET A 149 7.80 -6.77 1.75
N GLY A 150 6.98 -7.24 2.69
CA GLY A 150 6.56 -6.47 3.86
C GLY A 150 7.75 -6.09 4.76
N LEU A 151 8.69 -6.99 4.99
CA LEU A 151 9.92 -6.69 5.73
C LEU A 151 10.76 -5.65 5.00
N VAL A 152 10.94 -5.79 3.68
CA VAL A 152 11.66 -4.82 2.85
C VAL A 152 10.98 -3.44 2.90
N THR A 153 9.65 -3.40 2.73
CA THR A 153 8.85 -2.16 2.80
C THR A 153 8.95 -1.50 4.18
N GLY A 154 8.92 -2.30 5.26
CA GLY A 154 9.07 -1.79 6.63
C GLY A 154 10.45 -1.20 6.89
N ALA A 155 11.51 -1.84 6.39
CA ALA A 155 12.87 -1.32 6.43
C ALA A 155 12.99 -0.02 5.62
N THR A 156 12.45 -0.01 4.40
CA THR A 156 12.42 1.17 3.53
C THR A 156 11.74 2.36 4.21
N LEU A 157 10.58 2.14 4.84
CA LEU A 157 9.90 3.22 5.57
C LEU A 157 10.81 3.79 6.67
N LYS A 158 11.46 2.93 7.45
CA LYS A 158 12.34 3.37 8.54
C LYS A 158 13.46 4.28 8.05
N VAL A 159 14.02 3.97 6.87
CA VAL A 159 15.08 4.78 6.24
C VAL A 159 14.53 6.09 5.66
N VAL A 160 13.34 6.07 5.08
CA VAL A 160 12.76 7.22 4.36
C VAL A 160 12.04 8.21 5.29
N ILE A 161 11.63 7.78 6.49
CA ILE A 161 10.94 8.64 7.48
C ILE A 161 11.65 10.00 7.69
N PRO A 162 12.98 10.09 7.90
CA PRO A 162 13.62 11.38 8.12
C PRO A 162 13.46 12.36 6.96
N ALA A 163 13.45 11.86 5.72
CA ALA A 163 13.22 12.66 4.53
C ALA A 163 11.75 13.10 4.42
N LEU A 164 10.80 12.20 4.66
CA LEU A 164 9.37 12.49 4.59
C LEU A 164 8.88 13.43 5.70
N LYS A 165 9.55 13.47 6.85
CA LYS A 165 9.21 14.41 7.94
C LYS A 165 9.59 15.86 7.64
N ARG A 166 10.38 16.11 6.60
CA ARG A 166 10.76 17.46 6.15
C ARG A 166 9.73 18.11 5.22
N LEU A 167 8.76 17.32 4.72
CA LEU A 167 7.61 17.80 3.94
C LEU A 167 6.53 18.41 4.86
#